data_2494b4776e4cb4029ede2ca8a5b0b1bd
#
_entry.id   2494b4776e4cb4029ede2ca8a5b0b1bd
#
_cell.length_a   1.000
_cell.length_b   1.000
_cell.length_c   1.000
_cell.angle_alpha   90.00
_cell.angle_beta   90.00
_cell.angle_gamma   90.00
#
_symmetry.space_group_name_H-M   'P 1'
#
loop_
_entity.id
_entity.type
_entity.pdbx_description
1 polymer ?
#
loop_
_entity_poly.entity_id
_entity_poly.type
_entity_poly.pdbx_seq_one_letter_code
_entity_poly.pdbx_strand_id
1 'polypeptide(L)' 'KLFKQEVGENFIEYLTRTRITHAMRLLEDSRYSIKEVCLMCGYSDPNYFSRIFKKYEGMTPSEYRER' A
#
# COMPACT_ATOMS: atom_id res chain seq x y z
N LYS A 1 -7.10 7.10 -20.79
CA LYS A 1 -6.76 6.91 -20.84
C LYS A 1 -5.81 6.83 -20.80
N LEU A 2 -5.39 6.72 -20.41
CA LEU A 2 -4.58 6.79 -20.56
C LEU A 2 -3.46 6.49 -20.03
N PHE A 3 -3.35 6.06 -19.08
CA PHE A 3 -2.23 5.74 -18.57
C PHE A 3 -1.78 4.73 -19.35
N LYS A 4 -1.26 4.60 -19.57
CA LYS A 4 -1.08 3.91 -20.24
C LYS A 4 0.05 3.35 -20.34
N GLN A 5 0.23 2.74 -20.95
CA GLN A 5 1.19 1.94 -21.24
C GLN A 5 2.39 2.61 -21.63
N GLU A 6 2.33 3.77 -22.06
CA GLU A 6 3.52 4.42 -22.48
C GLU A 6 4.39 4.82 -21.33
N VAL A 7 3.90 4.73 -20.12
CA VAL A 7 4.75 4.98 -18.98
C VAL A 7 5.40 3.71 -18.47
N GLY A 8 5.20 2.61 -19.16
CA GLY A 8 5.85 1.37 -18.80
C GLY A 8 5.28 0.66 -17.60
N GLU A 9 4.14 1.10 -17.14
CA GLU A 9 3.53 0.54 -15.96
C GLU A 9 2.19 -0.07 -16.35
N ASN A 10 1.92 -1.31 -15.96
CA ASN A 10 0.65 -1.91 -16.31
C ASN A 10 -0.40 -1.50 -15.27
N PHE A 11 -1.65 -1.87 -15.56
CA PHE A 11 -2.76 -1.48 -14.72
C PHE A 11 -2.63 -2.02 -13.31
N ILE A 12 -2.15 -3.26 -13.18
CA ILE A 12 -2.02 -3.89 -11.86
C ILE A 12 -1.01 -3.13 -11.01
N GLU A 13 0.11 -2.74 -11.60
CA GLU A 13 1.12 -2.02 -10.85
C GLU A 13 0.62 -0.63 -10.45
N TYR A 14 -0.09 0.01 -11.34
CA TYR A 14 -0.66 1.31 -11.03
C TYR A 14 -1.63 1.21 -9.85
N LEU A 15 -2.52 0.21 -9.90
CA LEU A 15 -3.49 0.02 -8.84
C LEU A 15 -2.81 -0.28 -7.52
N THR A 16 -1.79 -1.14 -7.55
CA THR A 16 -1.06 -1.50 -6.33
C THR A 16 -0.41 -0.27 -5.72
N ARG A 17 0.23 0.55 -6.54
CA ARG A 17 0.89 1.75 -6.03
C ARG A 17 -0.11 2.73 -5.43
N THR A 18 -1.29 2.84 -6.04
CA THR A 18 -2.35 3.69 -5.51
C THR A 18 -2.79 3.19 -4.14
N ARG A 19 -2.95 1.87 -4.00
CA ARG A 19 -3.34 1.29 -2.72
C ARG A 19 -2.29 1.53 -1.65
N ILE A 20 -1.01 1.40 -2.01
CA ILE A 20 0.07 1.61 -1.05
C ILE A 20 0.12 3.07 -0.62
N THR A 21 -0.07 3.99 -1.54
CA THR A 21 -0.10 5.42 -1.20
C THR A 21 -1.24 5.71 -0.23
N HIS A 22 -2.40 5.11 -0.46
CA HIS A 22 -3.53 5.28 0.45
C HIS A 22 -3.21 4.70 1.82
N ALA A 23 -2.54 3.54 1.85
CA ALA A 23 -2.16 2.93 3.11
C ALA A 23 -1.22 3.84 3.90
N MET A 24 -0.29 4.50 3.22
CA MET A 24 0.64 5.39 3.90
C MET A 24 -0.09 6.51 4.63
N ARG A 25 -1.12 7.05 4.02
CA ARG A 25 -1.91 8.08 4.67
C ARG A 25 -2.64 7.55 5.88
N LEU A 26 -3.24 6.37 5.76
CA LEU A 26 -3.97 5.78 6.86
C LEU A 26 -3.06 5.38 8.00
N LEU A 27 -1.84 4.97 7.69
CA LEU A 27 -0.89 4.58 8.73
C LEU A 27 -0.47 5.75 9.60
N GLU A 28 -0.60 6.96 9.11
CA GLU A 28 -0.27 8.13 9.89
C GLU A 28 -1.33 8.44 10.94
N ASP A 29 -2.47 7.78 10.84
CA ASP A 29 -3.55 7.97 11.81
C ASP A 29 -3.51 6.81 12.78
N SER A 30 -3.12 7.08 14.02
CA SER A 30 -2.93 6.01 15.00
C SER A 30 -4.23 5.33 15.43
N ARG A 31 -5.37 5.87 15.01
CA ARG A 31 -6.65 5.23 15.34
C ARG A 31 -6.86 3.92 14.59
N TYR A 32 -6.14 3.72 13.48
CA TYR A 32 -6.30 2.52 12.70
C TYR A 32 -5.17 1.55 13.00
N SER A 33 -5.50 0.29 13.20
CA SER A 33 -4.46 -0.74 13.35
C SER A 33 -3.91 -1.08 11.97
N ILE A 34 -2.78 -1.74 11.96
CA ILE A 34 -2.18 -2.19 10.68
C ILE A 34 -3.17 -3.08 9.92
N LYS A 35 -3.86 -3.97 10.66
CA LYS A 35 -4.83 -4.85 10.04
C LYS A 35 -5.98 -4.06 9.42
N GLU A 36 -6.44 -3.04 10.13
CA GLU A 36 -7.53 -2.23 9.60
C GLU A 36 -7.09 -1.49 8.34
N VAL A 37 -5.89 -0.96 8.33
CA VAL A 37 -5.37 -0.29 7.14
C VAL A 37 -5.30 -1.26 5.97
N CYS A 38 -4.84 -2.47 6.23
CA CYS A 38 -4.78 -3.51 5.21
C CYS A 38 -6.15 -3.73 4.57
N LEU A 39 -7.16 -3.91 5.40
CA LEU A 39 -8.51 -4.16 4.89
C LEU A 39 -9.07 -2.94 4.16
N MET A 40 -8.81 -1.77 4.68
CA MET A 40 -9.33 -0.55 4.08
C MET A 40 -8.73 -0.29 2.70
N CYS A 41 -7.53 -0.82 2.47
CA CYS A 41 -6.87 -0.66 1.18
C CYS A 41 -7.20 -1.77 0.19
N GLY A 42 -8.04 -2.70 0.59
CA GLY A 42 -8.48 -3.74 -0.33
C GLY A 42 -7.71 -5.05 -0.25
N TYR A 43 -6.91 -5.23 0.78
CA TYR A 43 -6.17 -6.47 0.98
C TYR A 43 -6.82 -7.27 2.09
N SER A 44 -6.91 -8.58 1.91
CA SER A 44 -7.52 -9.42 2.93
C SER A 44 -6.49 -10.14 3.79
N ASP A 45 -5.23 -10.17 3.33
CA ASP A 45 -4.17 -10.89 4.05
C ASP A 45 -3.11 -9.90 4.51
N PRO A 46 -3.02 -9.65 5.82
CA PRO A 46 -2.03 -8.69 6.32
C PRO A 46 -0.59 -9.06 5.98
N ASN A 47 -0.28 -10.35 5.90
CA ASN A 47 1.08 -10.76 5.55
C ASN A 47 1.40 -10.38 4.11
N TYR A 48 0.45 -10.60 3.22
CA TYR A 48 0.65 -10.24 1.83
C TYR A 48 0.76 -8.71 1.71
N PHE A 49 -0.10 -7.99 2.41
CA PHE A 49 -0.07 -6.54 2.40
C PHE A 49 1.30 -6.02 2.87
N SER A 50 1.83 -6.59 3.95
CA SER A 50 3.12 -6.16 4.47
C SER A 50 4.24 -6.37 3.45
N ARG A 51 4.20 -7.50 2.76
CA ARG A 51 5.22 -7.78 1.77
C ARG A 51 5.16 -6.82 0.60
N ILE A 52 3.95 -6.53 0.12
CA ILE A 52 3.78 -5.59 -0.98
C ILE A 52 4.18 -4.20 -0.55
N PHE A 53 3.77 -3.79 0.65
CA PHE A 53 4.13 -2.48 1.16
C PHE A 53 5.65 -2.33 1.24
N LYS A 54 6.32 -3.34 1.77
CA LYS A 54 7.77 -3.29 1.89
C LYS A 54 8.44 -3.22 0.51
N LYS A 55 7.88 -3.94 -0.45
CA LYS A 55 8.44 -3.91 -1.80
C LYS A 55 8.41 -2.51 -2.39
N TYR A 56 7.34 -1.77 -2.13
CA TYR A 56 7.19 -0.44 -2.72
C TYR A 56 7.80 0.67 -1.88
N GLU A 57 7.80 0.51 -0.55
CA GLU A 57 8.24 1.58 0.32
C GLU A 57 9.56 1.30 1.03
N GLY A 58 10.09 0.10 0.92
CA GLY A 58 11.35 -0.23 1.53
C GLY A 58 11.27 -0.59 3.00
N MET A 59 10.10 -0.57 3.59
CA MET A 59 9.92 -0.94 4.98
C MET A 59 8.51 -1.46 5.18
N THR A 60 8.29 -2.22 6.25
CA THR A 60 6.97 -2.75 6.54
C THR A 60 6.04 -1.64 7.01
N PRO A 61 4.72 -1.89 7.00
CA PRO A 61 3.79 -0.88 7.51
C PRO A 61 4.07 -0.49 8.96
N SER A 62 4.45 -1.46 9.80
CA SER A 62 4.76 -1.17 11.19
C SER A 62 5.99 -0.27 11.29
N GLU A 63 7.02 -0.60 10.52
CA GLU A 63 8.23 0.22 10.50
C GLU A 63 7.92 1.63 10.01
N TYR A 64 7.08 1.72 9.01
CA TYR A 64 6.72 3.02 8.47
C TYR A 64 6.02 3.88 9.51
N ARG A 65 5.10 3.27 10.27
CA ARG A 65 4.36 4.02 11.28
C ARG A 65 5.27 4.50 12.39
N GLU A 66 6.30 3.73 12.71
CA GLU A 66 7.15 4.05 13.84
C GLU A 66 8.41 4.82 13.51
N ARG A 67 8.62 5.13 12.25
CA ARG A 67 9.83 5.83 11.85
C ARG A 67 9.94 7.25 12.44
#